data_08d7ce4da3c18b623654fab04ec1e28d
#
_entry.id   08d7ce4da3c18b623654fab04ec1e28d
#
_cell.length_a   1.000
_cell.length_b   1.000
_cell.length_c   1.000
_cell.angle_alpha   90.00
_cell.angle_beta   90.00
_cell.angle_gamma   90.00
#
_symmetry.space_group_name_H-M   'P 1'
#
loop_
_entity.id
_entity.type
_entity.pdbx_description
1 polymer ?
#
loop_
_entity_poly.entity_id
_entity_poly.type
_entity_poly.pdbx_seq_one_letter_code
_entity_poly.pdbx_strand_id
1 'polypeptide(L)'
;MELTVESVQALAPDDASVKAARGLVAPAKWPTLGYSETAFWGECKGSGSRPYQVRVDRQDLACKCSCPSRKFPCKHSLALLLLQVQHTASFTAGEPPEWVSEWLTSRQQRAVRKEEKKEQAEAKAADPQAAAKREAARNQKMTAGLDFLEQWMHDLIRHGLAQISAQQLPFAGIAARMVDAQLPGIAARLNNLTTLFTTAEVWPSSLCKELGQLQLIIDAWRQQQMLSPAQLSDLHAALGITPDKHDIADGLTCLDNWQVLGQSAQEENNLWRRRVWLYGEKSHRTALLLNYSHGGKNFPRHFITGQVCQGALTFFPGTSPLRARVVEPFTRGERFPLAELPLPDALHDMAQRLSANPWQWPLPLRVSEILIYPHESGW
;
A
#
# COMPACT_ATOMS: atom_id res chain seq x y z
N MET A 1 -15.74 -17.04 13.93
CA MET A 1 -15.74 -15.61 14.36
C MET A 1 -17.19 -15.24 14.61
N GLU A 2 -17.53 -14.89 15.85
CA GLU A 2 -18.90 -14.48 16.18
C GLU A 2 -19.15 -13.09 15.57
N LEU A 3 -20.20 -12.98 14.77
CA LEU A 3 -20.58 -11.74 14.12
C LEU A 3 -21.17 -10.80 15.19
N THR A 4 -20.56 -9.65 15.43
CA THR A 4 -21.06 -8.65 16.37
C THR A 4 -21.43 -7.35 15.64
N VAL A 5 -22.22 -6.49 16.29
CA VAL A 5 -22.59 -5.19 15.70
C VAL A 5 -21.34 -4.35 15.38
N GLU A 6 -20.37 -4.35 16.30
CA GLU A 6 -19.10 -3.63 16.16
C GLU A 6 -18.27 -4.17 14.97
N SER A 7 -18.21 -5.50 14.83
CA SER A 7 -17.48 -6.13 13.71
C SER A 7 -18.10 -5.77 12.36
N VAL A 8 -19.43 -5.72 12.27
CA VAL A 8 -20.14 -5.32 11.05
C VAL A 8 -19.92 -3.82 10.75
N GLN A 9 -19.95 -2.97 11.78
CA GLN A 9 -19.69 -1.54 11.60
C GLN A 9 -18.25 -1.28 11.12
N ALA A 10 -17.28 -2.06 11.58
CA ALA A 10 -15.89 -1.97 11.13
C ALA A 10 -15.70 -2.33 9.64
N LEU A 11 -16.63 -3.08 9.04
CA LEU A 11 -16.62 -3.38 7.59
C LEU A 11 -17.10 -2.20 6.73
N ALA A 12 -17.76 -1.20 7.32
CA ALA A 12 -18.35 -0.10 6.56
C ALA A 12 -17.28 0.83 5.95
N PRO A 13 -17.49 1.32 4.72
CA PRO A 13 -16.56 2.24 4.07
C PRO A 13 -16.55 3.63 4.73
N ASP A 14 -17.65 4.02 5.39
CA ASP A 14 -17.81 5.31 6.09
C ASP A 14 -19.01 5.27 7.05
N ASP A 15 -19.05 6.26 7.97
CA ASP A 15 -20.13 6.40 8.97
C ASP A 15 -21.50 6.65 8.35
N ALA A 16 -21.55 7.34 7.20
CA ALA A 16 -22.79 7.57 6.48
C ALA A 16 -23.42 6.26 5.99
N SER A 17 -22.58 5.31 5.56
CA SER A 17 -23.00 3.96 5.17
C SER A 17 -23.54 3.16 6.35
N VAL A 18 -22.93 3.29 7.54
CA VAL A 18 -23.43 2.69 8.78
C VAL A 18 -24.80 3.25 9.16
N LYS A 19 -24.93 4.59 9.15
CA LYS A 19 -26.19 5.28 9.47
C LYS A 19 -27.32 4.87 8.50
N ALA A 20 -27.01 4.80 7.20
CA ALA A 20 -27.96 4.39 6.18
C ALA A 20 -28.33 2.90 6.30
N ALA A 21 -27.40 2.02 6.71
CA ALA A 21 -27.66 0.61 6.94
C ALA A 21 -28.59 0.40 8.14
N ARG A 22 -28.35 1.09 9.27
CA ARG A 22 -29.22 1.02 10.46
C ARG A 22 -30.68 1.33 10.14
N GLY A 23 -30.94 2.26 9.23
CA GLY A 23 -32.29 2.56 8.76
C GLY A 23 -32.99 1.41 7.98
N LEU A 24 -32.23 0.38 7.61
CA LEU A 24 -32.73 -0.80 6.90
C LEU A 24 -32.78 -2.07 7.79
N VAL A 25 -32.34 -1.97 9.03
CA VAL A 25 -32.34 -3.08 10.01
C VAL A 25 -33.76 -3.21 10.59
N ALA A 26 -34.70 -3.60 9.73
CA ALA A 26 -36.09 -3.88 10.10
C ALA A 26 -36.58 -5.03 9.21
N PRO A 27 -36.93 -6.20 9.75
CA PRO A 27 -37.36 -7.37 8.96
C PRO A 27 -38.49 -7.05 7.97
N ALA A 28 -39.41 -6.16 8.31
CA ALA A 28 -40.52 -5.75 7.43
C ALA A 28 -40.08 -5.10 6.08
N LYS A 29 -38.83 -4.62 6.00
CA LYS A 29 -38.24 -4.09 4.74
C LYS A 29 -37.65 -5.18 3.85
N TRP A 30 -37.64 -6.41 4.32
CA TRP A 30 -37.03 -7.56 3.66
C TRP A 30 -38.08 -8.63 3.38
N PRO A 31 -38.69 -8.66 2.20
CA PRO A 31 -39.66 -9.69 1.81
C PRO A 31 -39.13 -11.12 1.98
N THR A 32 -37.83 -11.29 1.79
CA THR A 32 -37.17 -12.58 1.91
C THR A 32 -35.93 -12.44 2.78
N LEU A 33 -35.79 -13.29 3.78
CA LEU A 33 -34.57 -13.48 4.58
C LEU A 33 -34.36 -14.98 4.74
N GLY A 34 -33.22 -15.49 4.28
CA GLY A 34 -32.90 -16.89 4.34
C GLY A 34 -31.45 -17.15 4.69
N TYR A 35 -31.17 -18.36 5.18
CA TYR A 35 -29.83 -18.83 5.47
C TYR A 35 -29.65 -20.31 5.20
N SER A 36 -28.42 -20.70 4.90
CA SER A 36 -27.93 -22.07 4.83
C SER A 36 -26.66 -22.22 5.65
N GLU A 37 -26.00 -23.37 5.56
CA GLU A 37 -24.66 -23.54 6.14
C GLU A 37 -23.61 -22.66 5.49
N THR A 38 -23.74 -22.35 4.20
CA THR A 38 -22.74 -21.64 3.40
C THR A 38 -23.02 -20.15 3.21
N ALA A 39 -24.27 -19.71 3.27
CA ALA A 39 -24.64 -18.34 3.00
C ALA A 39 -25.83 -17.87 3.82
N PHE A 40 -26.01 -16.55 3.91
CA PHE A 40 -27.27 -15.90 4.21
C PHE A 40 -27.58 -14.85 3.16
N TRP A 41 -28.89 -14.66 2.92
CA TRP A 41 -29.36 -13.80 1.86
C TRP A 41 -30.66 -13.08 2.23
N GLY A 42 -30.99 -12.06 1.46
CA GLY A 42 -32.24 -11.37 1.59
C GLY A 42 -32.52 -10.47 0.41
N GLU A 43 -33.80 -10.16 0.22
CA GLU A 43 -34.29 -9.21 -0.73
C GLU A 43 -34.74 -7.96 0.01
N CYS A 44 -34.09 -6.81 -0.25
CA CYS A 44 -34.39 -5.55 0.41
C CYS A 44 -35.28 -4.69 -0.49
N LYS A 45 -36.44 -4.22 0.02
CA LYS A 45 -37.26 -3.23 -0.67
C LYS A 45 -36.48 -1.95 -0.91
N GLY A 46 -36.36 -1.54 -2.17
CA GLY A 46 -35.73 -0.29 -2.60
C GLY A 46 -36.73 0.69 -3.15
N SER A 47 -36.25 1.76 -3.77
CA SER A 47 -37.09 2.76 -4.47
C SER A 47 -37.57 2.27 -5.84
N GLY A 48 -37.07 1.15 -6.34
CA GLY A 48 -37.49 0.58 -7.64
C GLY A 48 -38.57 -0.49 -7.52
N SER A 49 -39.06 -0.95 -8.66
CA SER A 49 -40.11 -2.00 -8.75
C SER A 49 -39.63 -3.39 -8.32
N ARG A 50 -38.31 -3.63 -8.33
CA ARG A 50 -37.73 -4.92 -7.90
C ARG A 50 -36.91 -4.72 -6.65
N PRO A 51 -36.98 -5.66 -5.66
CA PRO A 51 -36.15 -5.60 -4.48
C PRO A 51 -34.67 -5.83 -4.82
N TYR A 52 -33.77 -5.29 -4.01
CA TYR A 52 -32.34 -5.55 -4.14
C TYR A 52 -31.98 -6.88 -3.54
N GLN A 53 -31.37 -7.75 -4.32
CA GLN A 53 -30.86 -9.06 -3.91
C GLN A 53 -29.52 -8.91 -3.22
N VAL A 54 -29.45 -9.31 -1.96
CA VAL A 54 -28.24 -9.24 -1.12
C VAL A 54 -27.88 -10.63 -0.65
N ARG A 55 -26.62 -10.99 -0.76
CA ARG A 55 -26.06 -12.28 -0.36
C ARG A 55 -24.73 -12.13 0.31
N VAL A 56 -24.46 -12.98 1.27
CA VAL A 56 -23.23 -13.01 2.06
C VAL A 56 -22.76 -14.44 2.20
N ASP A 57 -21.51 -14.69 1.89
CA ASP A 57 -20.82 -15.94 2.14
C ASP A 57 -20.45 -16.02 3.62
N ARG A 58 -20.81 -17.10 4.31
CA ARG A 58 -20.55 -17.25 5.74
C ARG A 58 -19.09 -17.56 6.05
N GLN A 59 -18.33 -18.03 5.08
CA GLN A 59 -16.96 -18.44 5.27
C GLN A 59 -16.03 -17.23 5.51
N ASP A 60 -16.18 -16.16 4.72
CA ASP A 60 -15.31 -14.99 4.73
C ASP A 60 -16.05 -13.64 4.78
N LEU A 61 -17.37 -13.66 4.98
CA LEU A 61 -18.27 -12.51 4.99
C LEU A 61 -18.26 -11.69 3.69
N ALA A 62 -17.77 -12.27 2.61
CA ALA A 62 -17.87 -11.62 1.32
C ALA A 62 -19.35 -11.43 0.95
N CYS A 63 -19.68 -10.25 0.46
CA CYS A 63 -21.06 -9.91 0.12
C CYS A 63 -21.19 -9.43 -1.33
N LYS A 64 -22.40 -9.58 -1.87
CA LYS A 64 -22.78 -9.03 -3.18
C LYS A 64 -24.21 -8.51 -3.09
N CYS A 65 -24.43 -7.32 -3.68
CA CYS A 65 -25.74 -6.69 -3.77
C CYS A 65 -26.03 -6.26 -5.19
N SER A 66 -27.29 -6.37 -5.63
CA SER A 66 -27.72 -5.89 -6.96
C SER A 66 -27.96 -4.40 -7.05
N CYS A 67 -27.77 -3.63 -5.97
CA CYS A 67 -27.96 -2.17 -5.99
C CYS A 67 -26.85 -1.44 -6.78
N PRO A 68 -27.13 -0.24 -7.33
CA PRO A 68 -26.17 0.53 -8.14
C PRO A 68 -25.08 1.24 -7.32
N SER A 69 -24.96 0.96 -6.03
CA SER A 69 -23.97 1.61 -5.15
C SER A 69 -22.55 1.29 -5.57
N ARG A 70 -21.69 2.32 -5.62
CA ARG A 70 -20.24 2.15 -5.80
C ARG A 70 -19.50 1.90 -4.49
N LYS A 71 -20.17 2.10 -3.33
CA LYS A 71 -19.59 1.83 -2.00
C LYS A 71 -19.68 0.34 -1.70
N PHE A 72 -18.63 -0.25 -1.15
CA PHE A 72 -18.60 -1.66 -0.79
C PHE A 72 -17.94 -1.86 0.59
N PRO A 73 -18.60 -2.62 1.52
CA PRO A 73 -19.98 -3.11 1.45
C PRO A 73 -21.00 -1.96 1.32
N CYS A 74 -22.04 -2.17 0.53
CA CYS A 74 -23.10 -1.16 0.42
C CYS A 74 -24.01 -1.19 1.67
N LYS A 75 -24.86 -0.16 1.84
CA LYS A 75 -25.80 -0.09 2.98
C LYS A 75 -26.69 -1.33 3.11
N HIS A 76 -27.07 -1.97 2.00
CA HIS A 76 -27.92 -3.17 2.03
C HIS A 76 -27.13 -4.39 2.52
N SER A 77 -25.88 -4.55 2.12
CA SER A 77 -25.01 -5.62 2.62
C SER A 77 -24.73 -5.47 4.12
N LEU A 78 -24.44 -4.24 4.56
CA LEU A 78 -24.28 -3.94 6.00
C LEU A 78 -25.56 -4.19 6.78
N ALA A 79 -26.72 -3.79 6.23
CA ALA A 79 -28.00 -4.01 6.89
C ALA A 79 -28.34 -5.51 7.02
N LEU A 80 -28.05 -6.33 6.01
CA LEU A 80 -28.25 -7.79 6.07
C LEU A 80 -27.37 -8.42 7.14
N LEU A 81 -26.08 -8.00 7.24
CA LEU A 81 -25.16 -8.43 8.29
C LEU A 81 -25.66 -8.05 9.70
N LEU A 82 -26.13 -6.80 9.86
CA LEU A 82 -26.70 -6.35 11.13
C LEU A 82 -28.00 -7.09 11.50
N LEU A 83 -28.87 -7.38 10.53
CA LEU A 83 -30.05 -8.19 10.73
C LEU A 83 -29.70 -9.60 11.21
N GLN A 84 -28.67 -10.21 10.64
CA GLN A 84 -28.21 -11.53 11.07
C GLN A 84 -27.74 -11.52 12.53
N VAL A 85 -27.16 -10.39 13.01
CA VAL A 85 -26.76 -10.26 14.42
C VAL A 85 -27.94 -9.97 15.34
N GLN A 86 -28.83 -9.06 14.95
CA GLN A 86 -29.87 -8.52 15.83
C GLN A 86 -31.21 -9.22 15.72
N HIS A 87 -31.50 -9.82 14.58
CA HIS A 87 -32.79 -10.44 14.24
C HIS A 87 -32.63 -11.81 13.61
N THR A 88 -31.74 -12.64 14.13
CA THR A 88 -31.43 -13.99 13.60
C THR A 88 -32.69 -14.84 13.41
N ALA A 89 -33.66 -14.74 14.34
CA ALA A 89 -34.94 -15.46 14.26
C ALA A 89 -35.82 -15.08 13.04
N SER A 90 -35.53 -13.99 12.39
CA SER A 90 -36.26 -13.56 11.18
C SER A 90 -35.78 -14.24 9.89
N PHE A 91 -34.69 -14.99 9.96
CA PHE A 91 -34.18 -15.74 8.83
C PHE A 91 -34.73 -17.16 8.80
N THR A 92 -35.19 -17.58 7.63
CA THR A 92 -35.68 -18.94 7.42
C THR A 92 -34.57 -19.84 6.92
N ALA A 93 -34.37 -20.99 7.56
CA ALA A 93 -33.47 -22.03 7.06
C ALA A 93 -33.98 -22.58 5.75
N GLY A 94 -33.12 -22.74 4.75
CA GLY A 94 -33.55 -23.31 3.46
C GLY A 94 -32.40 -23.40 2.45
N GLU A 95 -32.73 -23.96 1.30
CA GLU A 95 -31.81 -24.01 0.19
C GLU A 95 -31.57 -22.60 -0.39
N PRO A 96 -30.30 -22.25 -0.76
CA PRO A 96 -30.01 -20.99 -1.36
C PRO A 96 -30.73 -20.83 -2.71
N PRO A 97 -31.40 -19.70 -2.96
CA PRO A 97 -31.96 -19.42 -4.28
C PRO A 97 -30.88 -19.47 -5.38
N GLU A 98 -31.30 -19.71 -6.62
CA GLU A 98 -30.41 -19.88 -7.78
C GLU A 98 -29.35 -18.74 -7.86
N TRP A 99 -29.77 -17.49 -7.71
CA TRP A 99 -28.87 -16.34 -7.75
C TRP A 99 -27.83 -16.29 -6.61
N VAL A 100 -28.06 -17.00 -5.50
CA VAL A 100 -27.07 -17.19 -4.41
C VAL A 100 -26.12 -18.33 -4.76
N SER A 101 -26.67 -19.47 -5.19
CA SER A 101 -25.91 -20.69 -5.53
C SER A 101 -24.95 -20.44 -6.70
N GLU A 102 -25.41 -19.77 -7.77
CA GLU A 102 -24.58 -19.38 -8.90
C GLU A 102 -23.41 -18.49 -8.48
N TRP A 103 -23.68 -17.53 -7.59
CA TRP A 103 -22.64 -16.63 -7.10
C TRP A 103 -21.60 -17.38 -6.25
N LEU A 104 -22.00 -18.27 -5.35
CA LEU A 104 -21.09 -19.10 -4.55
C LEU A 104 -20.24 -19.98 -5.47
N THR A 105 -20.86 -20.66 -6.42
CA THR A 105 -20.16 -21.49 -7.41
C THR A 105 -19.16 -20.70 -8.22
N SER A 106 -19.55 -19.49 -8.70
CA SER A 106 -18.65 -18.59 -9.42
C SER A 106 -17.45 -18.14 -8.58
N ARG A 107 -17.63 -17.94 -7.27
CA ARG A 107 -16.54 -17.62 -6.34
C ARG A 107 -15.58 -18.78 -6.17
N GLN A 108 -16.12 -19.99 -5.93
CA GLN A 108 -15.31 -21.21 -5.81
C GLN A 108 -14.49 -21.47 -7.08
N GLN A 109 -15.11 -21.37 -8.25
CA GLN A 109 -14.41 -21.53 -9.52
C GLN A 109 -13.30 -20.48 -9.74
N ARG A 110 -13.54 -19.24 -9.31
CA ARG A 110 -12.50 -18.19 -9.37
C ARG A 110 -11.35 -18.45 -8.40
N ALA A 111 -11.64 -18.98 -7.22
CA ALA A 111 -10.63 -19.36 -6.25
C ALA A 111 -9.77 -20.52 -6.77
N VAL A 112 -10.38 -21.57 -7.31
CA VAL A 112 -9.69 -22.70 -7.95
C VAL A 112 -8.82 -22.23 -9.12
N ARG A 113 -9.38 -21.45 -10.05
CA ARG A 113 -8.62 -20.91 -11.19
C ARG A 113 -7.46 -20.00 -10.77
N LYS A 114 -7.61 -19.30 -9.64
CA LYS A 114 -6.54 -18.46 -9.07
C LYS A 114 -5.41 -19.32 -8.52
N GLU A 115 -5.76 -20.42 -7.84
CA GLU A 115 -4.78 -21.38 -7.32
C GLU A 115 -4.09 -22.15 -8.46
N GLU A 116 -4.82 -22.65 -9.44
CA GLU A 116 -4.26 -23.28 -10.64
C GLU A 116 -3.31 -22.34 -11.41
N LYS A 117 -3.68 -21.05 -11.56
CA LYS A 117 -2.80 -20.05 -12.17
C LYS A 117 -1.56 -19.78 -11.34
N LYS A 118 -1.68 -19.85 -10.01
CA LYS A 118 -0.55 -19.69 -9.10
C LYS A 118 0.39 -20.88 -9.18
N GLU A 119 -0.13 -22.11 -9.16
CA GLU A 119 0.62 -23.34 -9.36
C GLU A 119 1.31 -23.38 -10.74
N GLN A 120 0.60 -22.99 -11.80
CA GLN A 120 1.20 -22.88 -13.14
C GLN A 120 2.25 -21.79 -13.25
N ALA A 121 2.08 -20.68 -12.52
CA ALA A 121 3.09 -19.62 -12.46
C ALA A 121 4.31 -20.05 -11.64
N GLU A 122 4.09 -20.80 -10.57
CA GLU A 122 5.16 -21.41 -9.76
C GLU A 122 5.89 -22.52 -10.55
N ALA A 123 5.18 -23.36 -11.30
CA ALA A 123 5.78 -24.36 -12.16
C ALA A 123 6.56 -23.72 -13.35
N LYS A 124 6.07 -22.63 -13.94
CA LYS A 124 6.79 -21.86 -14.97
C LYS A 124 7.97 -21.06 -14.41
N ALA A 125 7.94 -20.69 -13.13
CA ALA A 125 9.08 -20.09 -12.44
C ALA A 125 10.16 -21.14 -12.08
N ALA A 126 9.79 -22.40 -12.05
CA ALA A 126 10.69 -23.52 -11.73
C ALA A 126 11.64 -23.94 -12.89
N ASP A 127 11.54 -23.34 -14.09
CA ASP A 127 12.53 -23.51 -15.14
C ASP A 127 13.69 -22.50 -14.96
N PRO A 128 14.84 -22.94 -14.43
CA PRO A 128 15.96 -22.04 -14.13
C PRO A 128 16.52 -21.36 -15.39
N GLN A 129 16.49 -22.05 -16.53
CA GLN A 129 17.02 -21.50 -17.78
C GLN A 129 16.11 -20.40 -18.34
N ALA A 130 14.80 -20.62 -18.31
CA ALA A 130 13.83 -19.60 -18.74
C ALA A 130 13.79 -18.41 -17.77
N ALA A 131 13.99 -18.61 -16.47
CA ALA A 131 14.11 -17.56 -15.48
C ALA A 131 15.38 -16.73 -15.72
N ALA A 132 16.54 -17.35 -15.86
CA ALA A 132 17.81 -16.68 -16.16
C ALA A 132 17.76 -15.86 -17.46
N LYS A 133 17.14 -16.41 -18.53
CA LYS A 133 16.96 -15.69 -19.79
C LYS A 133 16.07 -14.46 -19.65
N ARG A 134 14.99 -14.54 -18.87
CA ARG A 134 14.10 -13.41 -18.59
C ARG A 134 14.81 -12.34 -17.77
N GLU A 135 15.57 -12.76 -16.78
CA GLU A 135 16.36 -11.85 -15.95
C GLU A 135 17.45 -11.14 -16.77
N ALA A 136 18.20 -11.87 -17.60
CA ALA A 136 19.18 -11.27 -18.49
C ALA A 136 18.56 -10.26 -19.47
N ALA A 137 17.41 -10.58 -20.07
CA ALA A 137 16.69 -9.66 -20.93
C ALA A 137 16.17 -8.42 -20.20
N ARG A 138 15.73 -8.58 -18.95
CA ARG A 138 15.34 -7.47 -18.08
C ARG A 138 16.55 -6.58 -17.76
N ASN A 139 17.64 -7.17 -17.33
CA ASN A 139 18.88 -6.44 -16.98
C ASN A 139 19.42 -5.66 -18.20
N GLN A 140 19.36 -6.25 -19.39
CA GLN A 140 19.74 -5.57 -20.63
C GLN A 140 18.88 -4.33 -20.90
N LYS A 141 17.54 -4.42 -20.72
CA LYS A 141 16.64 -3.28 -20.89
C LYS A 141 16.92 -2.18 -19.85
N MET A 142 17.15 -2.57 -18.61
CA MET A 142 17.45 -1.64 -17.53
C MET A 142 18.77 -0.92 -17.79
N THR A 143 19.81 -1.64 -18.18
CA THR A 143 21.12 -1.05 -18.54
C THR A 143 20.97 -0.03 -19.66
N ALA A 144 20.30 -0.38 -20.76
CA ALA A 144 20.06 0.54 -21.87
C ALA A 144 19.22 1.77 -21.45
N GLY A 145 18.29 1.61 -20.51
CA GLY A 145 17.52 2.71 -19.93
C GLY A 145 18.37 3.65 -19.10
N LEU A 146 19.25 3.10 -18.27
CA LEU A 146 20.16 3.88 -17.43
C LEU A 146 21.24 4.62 -18.26
N ASP A 147 21.79 3.98 -19.29
CA ASP A 147 22.74 4.63 -20.21
C ASP A 147 22.07 5.80 -20.94
N PHE A 148 20.83 5.63 -21.38
CA PHE A 148 20.07 6.72 -21.98
C PHE A 148 19.82 7.86 -20.97
N LEU A 149 19.45 7.54 -19.74
CA LEU A 149 19.23 8.53 -18.67
C LEU A 149 20.50 9.34 -18.42
N GLU A 150 21.66 8.68 -18.32
CA GLU A 150 22.94 9.36 -18.11
C GLU A 150 23.27 10.30 -19.24
N GLN A 151 23.12 9.87 -20.49
CA GLN A 151 23.33 10.73 -21.65
C GLN A 151 22.40 11.95 -21.61
N TRP A 152 21.14 11.75 -21.30
CA TRP A 152 20.17 12.84 -21.17
C TRP A 152 20.55 13.81 -20.04
N MET A 153 21.02 13.33 -18.89
CA MET A 153 21.49 14.18 -17.79
C MET A 153 22.71 15.00 -18.20
N HIS A 154 23.66 14.40 -18.92
CA HIS A 154 24.83 15.10 -19.45
C HIS A 154 24.43 16.19 -20.43
N ASP A 155 23.51 15.91 -21.34
CA ASP A 155 23.02 16.90 -22.29
C ASP A 155 22.29 18.06 -21.59
N LEU A 156 21.45 17.73 -20.57
CA LEU A 156 20.78 18.75 -19.76
C LEU A 156 21.77 19.69 -19.06
N ILE A 157 22.84 19.15 -18.49
CA ILE A 157 23.88 19.95 -17.83
C ILE A 157 24.64 20.80 -18.85
N ARG A 158 24.99 20.25 -20.02
CA ARG A 158 25.71 20.98 -21.08
C ARG A 158 24.91 22.15 -21.65
N HIS A 159 23.59 22.00 -21.79
CA HIS A 159 22.71 23.09 -22.24
C HIS A 159 22.48 24.16 -21.18
N GLY A 160 22.79 23.85 -19.91
CA GLY A 160 22.67 24.76 -18.79
C GLY A 160 21.30 24.66 -18.09
N LEU A 161 21.32 24.39 -16.80
CA LEU A 161 20.12 24.22 -15.98
C LEU A 161 19.26 25.49 -15.92
N ALA A 162 19.87 26.69 -16.11
CA ALA A 162 19.15 27.96 -16.11
C ALA A 162 18.11 28.08 -17.24
N GLN A 163 18.20 27.25 -18.28
CA GLN A 163 17.25 27.24 -19.39
C GLN A 163 15.99 26.44 -19.09
N ILE A 164 15.97 25.67 -17.99
CA ILE A 164 14.79 24.91 -17.57
C ILE A 164 13.78 25.89 -16.99
N SER A 165 12.60 25.96 -17.59
CA SER A 165 11.49 26.76 -17.07
C SER A 165 10.36 25.88 -16.54
N ALA A 166 9.60 26.41 -15.59
CA ALA A 166 8.42 25.72 -15.03
C ALA A 166 7.36 25.36 -16.10
N GLN A 167 7.37 26.08 -17.25
CA GLN A 167 6.46 25.84 -18.36
C GLN A 167 6.91 24.71 -19.30
N GLN A 168 8.19 24.37 -19.31
CA GLN A 168 8.78 23.36 -20.20
C GLN A 168 9.69 22.42 -19.42
N LEU A 169 9.05 21.57 -18.59
CA LEU A 169 9.78 20.58 -17.81
C LEU A 169 10.01 19.31 -18.64
N PRO A 170 11.29 18.91 -18.88
CA PRO A 170 11.61 17.81 -19.79
C PRO A 170 11.42 16.42 -19.18
N PHE A 171 10.91 16.30 -17.94
CA PHE A 171 10.98 15.06 -17.16
C PHE A 171 9.96 14.02 -17.55
N ALA A 172 8.73 14.40 -17.97
CA ALA A 172 7.64 13.44 -18.21
C ALA A 172 7.95 12.43 -19.32
N GLY A 173 8.56 12.87 -20.43
CA GLY A 173 8.95 11.97 -21.52
C GLY A 173 10.05 11.00 -21.12
N ILE A 174 10.99 11.46 -20.30
CA ILE A 174 12.08 10.62 -19.78
C ILE A 174 11.52 9.62 -18.76
N ALA A 175 10.62 10.07 -17.89
CA ALA A 175 9.95 9.18 -16.92
C ALA A 175 9.17 8.05 -17.62
N ALA A 176 8.44 8.35 -18.70
CA ALA A 176 7.73 7.32 -19.48
C ALA A 176 8.71 6.29 -20.05
N ARG A 177 9.85 6.76 -20.61
CA ARG A 177 10.89 5.87 -21.14
C ARG A 177 11.52 4.99 -20.03
N MET A 178 11.66 5.50 -18.81
CA MET A 178 12.14 4.70 -17.67
C MET A 178 11.14 3.61 -17.28
N VAL A 179 9.83 3.87 -17.39
CA VAL A 179 8.81 2.82 -17.21
C VAL A 179 8.98 1.70 -18.24
N ASP A 180 9.17 2.04 -19.52
CA ASP A 180 9.39 1.07 -20.61
C ASP A 180 10.68 0.27 -20.40
N ALA A 181 11.71 0.90 -19.83
CA ALA A 181 12.97 0.27 -19.46
C ALA A 181 12.87 -0.55 -18.15
N GLN A 182 11.67 -0.70 -17.54
CA GLN A 182 11.43 -1.41 -16.29
C GLN A 182 12.15 -0.79 -15.06
N LEU A 183 12.26 0.53 -15.04
CA LEU A 183 12.86 1.35 -14.00
C LEU A 183 11.80 2.27 -13.32
N PRO A 184 10.72 1.71 -12.72
CA PRO A 184 9.63 2.53 -12.18
C PRO A 184 10.06 3.41 -11.01
N GLY A 185 11.09 3.04 -10.25
CA GLY A 185 11.64 3.87 -9.18
C GLY A 185 12.27 5.15 -9.71
N ILE A 186 13.02 5.06 -10.81
CA ILE A 186 13.60 6.21 -11.49
C ILE A 186 12.51 7.09 -12.12
N ALA A 187 11.52 6.47 -12.76
CA ALA A 187 10.38 7.20 -13.33
C ALA A 187 9.64 8.03 -12.27
N ALA A 188 9.39 7.44 -11.08
CA ALA A 188 8.76 8.14 -9.97
C ALA A 188 9.61 9.34 -9.47
N ARG A 189 10.95 9.19 -9.39
CA ARG A 189 11.85 10.28 -9.02
C ARG A 189 11.80 11.42 -10.05
N LEU A 190 11.87 11.11 -11.35
CA LEU A 190 11.77 12.10 -12.43
C LEU A 190 10.43 12.84 -12.41
N ASN A 191 9.32 12.16 -12.19
CA ASN A 191 8.01 12.80 -12.05
C ASN A 191 7.94 13.73 -10.83
N ASN A 192 8.58 13.37 -9.73
CA ASN A 192 8.64 14.21 -8.54
C ASN A 192 9.49 15.47 -8.74
N LEU A 193 10.42 15.50 -9.71
CA LEU A 193 11.19 16.71 -10.04
C LEU A 193 10.30 17.88 -10.46
N THR A 194 9.13 17.61 -11.03
CA THR A 194 8.19 18.66 -11.42
C THR A 194 7.75 19.51 -10.24
N THR A 195 7.68 18.91 -9.03
CA THR A 195 7.26 19.63 -7.82
C THR A 195 8.32 20.57 -7.27
N LEU A 196 9.59 20.40 -7.63
CA LEU A 196 10.69 21.27 -7.19
C LEU A 196 10.55 22.69 -7.74
N PHE A 197 9.93 22.83 -8.89
CA PHE A 197 9.79 24.12 -9.58
C PHE A 197 8.66 25.00 -9.05
N THR A 198 7.89 24.50 -8.09
CA THR A 198 6.87 25.30 -7.39
C THR A 198 7.47 26.24 -6.34
N THR A 199 8.73 26.00 -5.91
CA THR A 199 9.49 26.80 -4.93
C THR A 199 10.65 27.51 -5.65
N ALA A 200 10.47 28.76 -6.05
CA ALA A 200 11.33 29.47 -7.03
C ALA A 200 12.80 29.62 -6.63
N GLU A 201 13.15 29.66 -5.35
CA GLU A 201 14.50 30.04 -4.91
C GLU A 201 15.49 28.87 -4.75
N VAL A 202 15.03 27.65 -4.54
CA VAL A 202 15.85 26.50 -4.11
C VAL A 202 15.93 25.38 -5.16
N TRP A 203 15.16 25.48 -6.25
CA TRP A 203 15.08 24.40 -7.23
C TRP A 203 16.41 24.02 -7.91
N PRO A 204 17.36 24.96 -8.21
CA PRO A 204 18.58 24.56 -8.91
C PRO A 204 19.47 23.63 -8.08
N SER A 205 19.64 23.93 -6.78
CA SER A 205 20.41 23.08 -5.87
C SER A 205 19.72 21.76 -5.61
N SER A 206 18.40 21.77 -5.49
CA SER A 206 17.59 20.55 -5.33
C SER A 206 17.66 19.67 -6.59
N LEU A 207 17.60 20.26 -7.77
CA LEU A 207 17.77 19.52 -9.02
C LEU A 207 19.18 18.92 -9.14
N CYS A 208 20.25 19.68 -8.86
CA CYS A 208 21.61 19.14 -8.85
C CYS A 208 21.76 17.96 -7.89
N LYS A 209 21.17 18.05 -6.70
CA LYS A 209 21.15 16.96 -5.74
C LYS A 209 20.48 15.70 -6.31
N GLU A 210 19.31 15.85 -6.94
CA GLU A 210 18.60 14.71 -7.52
C GLU A 210 19.32 14.10 -8.72
N LEU A 211 19.94 14.93 -9.59
CA LEU A 211 20.78 14.43 -10.68
C LEU A 211 21.98 13.66 -10.15
N GLY A 212 22.64 14.16 -9.09
CA GLY A 212 23.72 13.43 -8.41
C GLY A 212 23.27 12.11 -7.80
N GLN A 213 22.07 12.06 -7.21
CA GLN A 213 21.48 10.83 -6.70
C GLN A 213 21.18 9.81 -7.81
N LEU A 214 20.70 10.27 -8.97
CA LEU A 214 20.47 9.41 -10.14
C LEU A 214 21.80 8.87 -10.69
N GLN A 215 22.85 9.71 -10.74
CA GLN A 215 24.18 9.26 -11.15
C GLN A 215 24.73 8.17 -10.21
N LEU A 216 24.60 8.34 -8.90
CA LEU A 216 25.00 7.31 -7.93
C LEU A 216 24.27 5.98 -8.15
N ILE A 217 22.99 6.00 -8.54
CA ILE A 217 22.24 4.78 -8.89
C ILE A 217 22.83 4.12 -10.13
N ILE A 218 23.16 4.90 -11.17
CA ILE A 218 23.76 4.40 -12.42
C ILE A 218 25.12 3.76 -12.13
N ASP A 219 25.96 4.42 -11.35
CA ASP A 219 27.30 3.92 -10.99
C ASP A 219 27.21 2.64 -10.16
N ALA A 220 26.28 2.60 -9.18
CA ALA A 220 26.03 1.41 -8.38
C ALA A 220 25.51 0.25 -9.24
N TRP A 221 24.64 0.50 -10.23
CA TRP A 221 24.18 -0.53 -11.17
C TRP A 221 25.33 -1.13 -11.98
N ARG A 222 26.24 -0.31 -12.47
CA ARG A 222 27.43 -0.76 -13.19
C ARG A 222 28.36 -1.59 -12.35
N GLN A 223 28.41 -1.31 -11.04
CA GLN A 223 29.28 -1.98 -10.07
C GLN A 223 28.52 -2.96 -9.17
N GLN A 224 27.31 -3.39 -9.56
CA GLN A 224 26.42 -4.19 -8.71
C GLN A 224 27.07 -5.50 -8.19
N GLN A 225 28.04 -6.04 -8.92
CA GLN A 225 28.78 -7.25 -8.50
C GLN A 225 29.70 -7.01 -7.27
N MET A 226 30.05 -5.74 -6.98
CA MET A 226 30.85 -5.36 -5.84
C MET A 226 30.00 -5.05 -4.59
N LEU A 227 28.70 -4.94 -4.76
CA LEU A 227 27.77 -4.61 -3.66
C LEU A 227 27.50 -5.82 -2.79
N SER A 228 27.41 -5.59 -1.47
CA SER A 228 26.88 -6.60 -0.56
C SER A 228 25.41 -6.91 -0.87
N PRO A 229 24.86 -8.06 -0.45
CA PRO A 229 23.45 -8.39 -0.66
C PRO A 229 22.48 -7.33 -0.13
N ALA A 230 22.79 -6.68 1.00
CA ALA A 230 21.99 -5.61 1.56
C ALA A 230 22.02 -4.35 0.68
N GLN A 231 23.20 -3.94 0.20
CA GLN A 231 23.35 -2.81 -0.72
C GLN A 231 22.68 -3.07 -2.08
N LEU A 232 22.77 -4.28 -2.59
CA LEU A 232 22.06 -4.68 -3.80
C LEU A 232 20.54 -4.59 -3.63
N SER A 233 20.02 -4.98 -2.47
CA SER A 233 18.59 -4.82 -2.14
C SER A 233 18.18 -3.34 -2.10
N ASP A 234 19.01 -2.47 -1.55
CA ASP A 234 18.77 -1.01 -1.56
C ASP A 234 18.77 -0.44 -2.99
N LEU A 235 19.72 -0.85 -3.83
CA LEU A 235 19.77 -0.47 -5.24
C LEU A 235 18.51 -0.94 -5.98
N HIS A 236 18.12 -2.21 -5.81
CA HIS A 236 16.89 -2.74 -6.40
C HIS A 236 15.65 -1.94 -5.95
N ALA A 237 15.55 -1.61 -4.67
CA ALA A 237 14.46 -0.77 -4.17
C ALA A 237 14.45 0.63 -4.80
N ALA A 238 15.62 1.26 -4.99
CA ALA A 238 15.77 2.55 -5.65
C ALA A 238 15.35 2.51 -7.13
N LEU A 239 15.65 1.42 -7.83
CA LEU A 239 15.23 1.16 -9.22
C LEU A 239 13.72 0.84 -9.32
N GLY A 240 13.07 0.49 -8.20
CA GLY A 240 11.67 0.08 -8.14
C GLY A 240 11.45 -1.40 -8.43
N ILE A 241 12.49 -2.21 -8.30
CA ILE A 241 12.39 -3.68 -8.36
C ILE A 241 11.76 -4.16 -7.07
N THR A 242 10.67 -4.89 -7.18
CA THR A 242 10.01 -5.48 -6.01
C THR A 242 10.73 -6.77 -5.65
N PRO A 243 11.18 -6.94 -4.39
CA PRO A 243 11.79 -8.19 -3.94
C PRO A 243 10.78 -9.34 -4.01
N ASP A 244 11.28 -10.54 -4.25
CA ASP A 244 10.47 -11.73 -4.27
C ASP A 244 9.90 -12.07 -2.87
N LYS A 245 8.85 -12.89 -2.83
CA LYS A 245 8.21 -13.28 -1.58
C LYS A 245 9.17 -14.03 -0.64
N HIS A 246 10.11 -14.79 -1.20
CA HIS A 246 11.15 -15.50 -0.43
C HIS A 246 12.12 -14.53 0.21
N ASP A 247 12.61 -13.52 -0.51
CA ASP A 247 13.51 -12.50 0.03
C ASP A 247 12.89 -11.75 1.21
N ILE A 248 11.57 -11.55 1.17
CA ILE A 248 10.85 -10.91 2.27
C ILE A 248 10.62 -11.89 3.43
N ALA A 249 10.43 -13.19 3.15
CA ALA A 249 10.21 -14.20 4.20
C ALA A 249 11.45 -14.40 5.06
N ASP A 250 12.63 -14.31 4.44
CA ASP A 250 13.95 -14.40 5.10
C ASP A 250 14.38 -13.06 5.74
N GLY A 251 13.57 -12.03 5.60
CA GLY A 251 13.80 -10.71 6.17
C GLY A 251 13.80 -10.71 7.70
N LEU A 252 14.42 -9.68 8.28
CA LEU A 252 14.42 -9.47 9.72
C LEU A 252 12.98 -9.35 10.25
N THR A 253 12.54 -10.33 11.02
CA THR A 253 11.24 -10.28 11.71
C THR A 253 11.43 -9.84 13.15
N CYS A 254 10.69 -8.83 13.56
CA CYS A 254 10.76 -8.23 14.89
C CYS A 254 9.38 -8.25 15.55
N LEU A 255 9.25 -8.95 16.68
CA LEU A 255 8.06 -8.95 17.54
C LEU A 255 8.19 -7.82 18.57
N ASP A 256 7.28 -6.87 18.57
CA ASP A 256 7.34 -5.70 19.43
C ASP A 256 5.95 -5.08 19.71
N ASN A 257 5.92 -4.06 20.57
CA ASN A 257 4.85 -3.09 20.67
C ASN A 257 5.20 -1.90 19.76
N TRP A 258 4.35 -1.67 18.76
CA TRP A 258 4.59 -0.67 17.71
C TRP A 258 3.66 0.52 17.90
N GLN A 259 4.22 1.67 18.24
CA GLN A 259 3.44 2.92 18.31
C GLN A 259 3.34 3.56 16.92
N VAL A 260 2.13 3.94 16.54
CA VAL A 260 1.86 4.68 15.30
C VAL A 260 2.29 6.13 15.50
N LEU A 261 3.39 6.53 14.87
CA LEU A 261 3.91 7.91 14.94
C LEU A 261 3.10 8.87 14.06
N GLY A 262 2.64 8.38 12.92
CA GLY A 262 1.86 9.18 11.99
C GLY A 262 1.48 8.39 10.74
N GLN A 263 0.57 8.96 9.95
CA GLN A 263 0.19 8.41 8.67
C GLN A 263 -0.16 9.50 7.66
N SER A 264 0.04 9.21 6.39
CA SER A 264 -0.38 10.04 5.28
C SER A 264 -0.95 9.18 4.15
N ALA A 265 -1.95 9.68 3.45
CA ALA A 265 -2.51 9.01 2.28
C ALA A 265 -2.58 10.00 1.12
N GLN A 266 -2.04 9.61 -0.02
CA GLN A 266 -1.99 10.39 -1.25
C GLN A 266 -2.55 9.59 -2.40
N GLU A 267 -3.24 10.26 -3.31
CA GLU A 267 -3.76 9.68 -4.54
C GLU A 267 -2.82 9.97 -5.70
N GLU A 268 -2.45 8.92 -6.42
CA GLU A 268 -1.65 8.99 -7.64
C GLU A 268 -2.33 8.11 -8.70
N ASN A 269 -2.87 8.71 -9.76
CA ASN A 269 -3.50 7.99 -10.87
C ASN A 269 -4.58 6.96 -10.44
N ASN A 270 -5.54 7.39 -9.61
CA ASN A 270 -6.61 6.55 -9.06
C ASN A 270 -6.12 5.40 -8.16
N LEU A 271 -4.85 5.42 -7.74
CA LEU A 271 -4.25 4.54 -6.77
C LEU A 271 -3.94 5.33 -5.49
N TRP A 272 -4.61 5.00 -4.40
CA TRP A 272 -4.32 5.56 -3.09
C TRP A 272 -3.12 4.84 -2.49
N ARG A 273 -2.09 5.60 -2.12
CA ARG A 273 -0.91 5.12 -1.38
C ARG A 273 -0.96 5.68 0.04
N ARG A 274 -0.99 4.79 1.03
CA ARG A 274 -0.89 5.17 2.45
C ARG A 274 0.47 4.78 2.99
N ARG A 275 1.12 5.72 3.66
CA ARG A 275 2.31 5.53 4.50
C ARG A 275 1.88 5.54 5.95
N VAL A 276 2.32 4.55 6.73
CA VAL A 276 2.14 4.50 8.19
C VAL A 276 3.50 4.32 8.81
N TRP A 277 3.87 5.23 9.71
CA TRP A 277 5.12 5.22 10.42
C TRP A 277 4.91 4.63 11.80
N LEU A 278 5.74 3.66 12.17
CA LEU A 278 5.68 2.96 13.43
C LEU A 278 7.04 3.05 14.14
N TYR A 279 7.00 3.00 15.47
CA TYR A 279 8.19 2.90 16.30
C TYR A 279 8.03 1.77 17.31
N GLY A 280 9.03 0.89 17.40
CA GLY A 280 9.07 -0.28 18.29
C GLY A 280 9.62 0.08 19.66
N GLU A 281 8.91 -0.34 20.70
CA GLU A 281 9.24 -0.08 22.10
C GLU A 281 10.60 -0.66 22.50
N LYS A 282 10.80 -1.95 22.22
CA LYS A 282 11.99 -2.72 22.63
C LYS A 282 13.09 -2.68 21.59
N SER A 283 12.70 -2.76 20.34
CA SER A 283 13.64 -2.80 19.22
C SER A 283 14.22 -1.42 18.89
N HIS A 284 13.58 -0.34 19.34
CA HIS A 284 13.91 1.05 18.98
C HIS A 284 13.96 1.29 17.46
N ARG A 285 13.30 0.42 16.68
CA ARG A 285 13.27 0.51 15.22
C ARG A 285 12.11 1.36 14.74
N THR A 286 12.39 2.17 13.75
CA THR A 286 11.33 2.80 12.96
C THR A 286 10.94 1.89 11.81
N ALA A 287 9.64 1.74 11.55
CA ALA A 287 9.11 0.97 10.45
C ALA A 287 8.15 1.80 9.60
N LEU A 288 8.20 1.59 8.28
CA LEU A 288 7.29 2.16 7.30
C LEU A 288 6.42 1.07 6.70
N LEU A 289 5.11 1.16 6.91
CA LEU A 289 4.14 0.33 6.19
C LEU A 289 3.62 1.09 4.98
N LEU A 290 3.67 0.47 3.80
CA LEU A 290 3.07 0.97 2.57
C LEU A 290 1.85 0.14 2.22
N ASN A 291 0.69 0.80 2.14
CA ASN A 291 -0.55 0.18 1.71
C ASN A 291 -1.07 0.87 0.46
N TYR A 292 -1.68 0.10 -0.43
CA TYR A 292 -2.26 0.59 -1.66
C TYR A 292 -3.73 0.21 -1.76
N SER A 293 -4.56 1.09 -2.31
CA SER A 293 -5.97 0.86 -2.54
C SER A 293 -6.45 1.52 -3.82
N HIS A 294 -7.18 0.81 -4.65
CA HIS A 294 -7.78 1.33 -5.89
C HIS A 294 -9.17 1.92 -5.63
N GLY A 295 -9.47 3.03 -6.27
CA GLY A 295 -10.80 3.62 -6.29
C GLY A 295 -11.29 4.25 -4.98
N GLY A 296 -10.45 4.32 -3.94
CA GLY A 296 -10.79 4.92 -2.66
C GLY A 296 -9.81 4.56 -1.53
N LYS A 297 -9.98 5.14 -0.34
CA LYS A 297 -9.12 4.91 0.83
C LYS A 297 -9.46 3.60 1.59
N ASN A 298 -9.76 2.52 0.86
CA ASN A 298 -10.15 1.24 1.45
C ASN A 298 -8.91 0.41 1.79
N PHE A 299 -8.26 0.74 2.90
CA PHE A 299 -7.09 0.01 3.36
C PHE A 299 -7.49 -1.15 4.28
N PRO A 300 -6.78 -2.29 4.23
CA PRO A 300 -7.16 -3.52 4.94
C PRO A 300 -7.11 -3.39 6.47
N ARG A 301 -6.42 -2.38 7.00
CA ARG A 301 -6.30 -2.12 8.44
C ARG A 301 -6.35 -0.63 8.70
N HIS A 302 -7.05 -0.23 9.77
CA HIS A 302 -7.05 1.15 10.24
C HIS A 302 -5.94 1.37 11.27
N PHE A 303 -5.22 2.49 11.13
CA PHE A 303 -4.23 2.96 12.09
C PHE A 303 -4.64 4.33 12.62
N ILE A 304 -4.41 4.56 13.90
CA ILE A 304 -4.65 5.84 14.56
C ILE A 304 -3.33 6.33 15.12
N THR A 305 -2.94 7.57 14.85
CA THR A 305 -1.72 8.16 15.41
C THR A 305 -1.76 8.12 16.94
N GLY A 306 -0.66 7.67 17.55
CA GLY A 306 -0.56 7.42 18.99
C GLY A 306 -1.10 6.06 19.46
N GLN A 307 -1.74 5.27 18.58
CA GLN A 307 -2.13 3.89 18.89
C GLN A 307 -0.90 3.01 18.99
N VAL A 308 -0.94 2.04 19.91
CA VAL A 308 0.05 0.95 19.96
C VAL A 308 -0.57 -0.35 19.44
N CYS A 309 0.18 -1.04 18.62
CA CYS A 309 -0.14 -2.36 18.09
C CYS A 309 0.93 -3.35 18.54
N GLN A 310 0.53 -4.51 19.04
CA GLN A 310 1.42 -5.62 19.40
C GLN A 310 1.43 -6.66 18.28
N GLY A 311 2.62 -7.05 17.85
CA GLY A 311 2.78 -8.07 16.82
C GLY A 311 4.13 -8.03 16.12
N ALA A 312 4.31 -8.89 15.13
CA ALA A 312 5.54 -8.98 14.39
C ALA A 312 5.50 -8.15 13.09
N LEU A 313 6.61 -7.49 12.81
CA LEU A 313 6.88 -6.87 11.51
C LEU A 313 8.06 -7.58 10.86
N THR A 314 7.91 -7.95 9.59
CA THR A 314 9.04 -8.40 8.76
C THR A 314 9.52 -7.24 7.91
N PHE A 315 10.78 -6.87 8.07
CA PHE A 315 11.42 -5.79 7.33
C PHE A 315 11.86 -6.28 5.95
N PHE A 316 11.75 -5.41 4.95
CA PHE A 316 12.36 -5.64 3.66
C PHE A 316 13.89 -5.54 3.79
N PRO A 317 14.65 -6.38 3.06
CA PRO A 317 16.10 -6.38 3.17
C PRO A 317 16.70 -5.03 2.72
N GLY A 318 17.85 -4.69 3.28
CA GLY A 318 18.61 -3.47 2.98
C GLY A 318 19.64 -3.18 4.06
N THR A 319 20.48 -2.17 3.84
CA THR A 319 21.52 -1.74 4.79
C THR A 319 20.93 -1.01 6.00
N SER A 320 19.81 -0.30 5.79
CA SER A 320 19.05 0.39 6.83
C SER A 320 17.56 0.06 6.67
N PRO A 321 17.11 -1.17 7.03
CA PRO A 321 15.75 -1.63 6.83
C PRO A 321 14.73 -0.70 7.49
N LEU A 322 13.80 -0.18 6.69
CA LEU A 322 12.76 0.75 7.10
C LEU A 322 11.37 0.25 6.69
N ARG A 323 11.24 -0.14 5.42
CA ARG A 323 9.98 -0.68 4.92
C ARG A 323 9.72 -2.05 5.56
N ALA A 324 8.49 -2.24 6.04
CA ALA A 324 8.09 -3.48 6.68
C ALA A 324 6.69 -3.90 6.24
N ARG A 325 6.34 -5.16 6.51
CA ARG A 325 4.99 -5.70 6.40
C ARG A 325 4.55 -6.28 7.74
N VAL A 326 3.26 -6.22 7.99
CA VAL A 326 2.65 -6.84 9.16
C VAL A 326 2.63 -8.36 8.98
N VAL A 327 2.99 -9.08 10.05
CA VAL A 327 2.76 -10.52 10.21
C VAL A 327 1.59 -10.68 11.18
N GLU A 328 0.56 -11.40 10.77
CA GLU A 328 -0.60 -11.64 11.62
C GLU A 328 -0.29 -12.73 12.69
N PRO A 329 -0.81 -12.62 13.90
CA PRO A 329 -1.74 -11.60 14.38
C PRO A 329 -1.03 -10.28 14.74
N PHE A 330 -1.74 -9.15 14.55
CA PHE A 330 -1.28 -7.80 14.86
C PHE A 330 -2.41 -7.07 15.59
N THR A 331 -2.35 -7.05 16.93
CA THR A 331 -3.45 -6.68 17.82
C THR A 331 -3.18 -5.34 18.52
N ARG A 332 -4.12 -4.88 19.32
CA ARG A 332 -3.93 -3.69 20.15
C ARG A 332 -2.94 -4.00 21.28
N GLY A 333 -1.92 -3.14 21.41
CA GLY A 333 -0.90 -3.18 22.46
C GLY A 333 -1.12 -2.12 23.54
N GLU A 334 -0.28 -2.15 24.57
CA GLU A 334 -0.25 -1.17 25.65
C GLU A 334 0.59 0.04 25.26
N ARG A 335 0.18 1.23 25.74
CA ARG A 335 0.93 2.47 25.48
C ARG A 335 2.24 2.47 26.28
N PHE A 336 3.28 2.97 25.64
CA PHE A 336 4.58 3.21 26.27
C PHE A 336 5.05 4.65 25.99
N PRO A 337 5.87 5.24 26.85
CA PRO A 337 6.45 6.55 26.60
C PRO A 337 7.49 6.46 25.49
N LEU A 338 7.44 7.40 24.54
CA LEU A 338 8.52 7.54 23.56
C LEU A 338 9.71 8.22 24.27
N ALA A 339 10.89 7.62 24.12
CA ALA A 339 12.11 8.24 24.60
C ALA A 339 12.33 9.60 23.91
N GLU A 340 12.74 10.59 24.67
CA GLU A 340 13.17 11.88 24.14
C GLU A 340 14.37 11.67 23.22
N LEU A 341 14.40 12.40 22.11
CA LEU A 341 15.53 12.40 21.19
C LEU A 341 15.86 13.84 20.82
N PRO A 342 16.94 14.39 21.37
CA PRO A 342 17.42 15.72 21.03
C PRO A 342 17.72 15.86 19.54
N LEU A 343 17.55 17.05 19.00
CA LEU A 343 17.75 17.29 17.56
C LEU A 343 19.13 16.86 17.04
N PRO A 344 20.26 17.11 17.75
CA PRO A 344 21.59 16.65 17.27
C PRO A 344 21.65 15.12 17.11
N ASP A 345 21.07 14.37 18.04
CA ASP A 345 21.06 12.91 18.01
C ASP A 345 20.16 12.38 16.89
N ALA A 346 19.01 13.02 16.68
CA ALA A 346 18.09 12.72 15.57
C ALA A 346 18.75 12.96 14.20
N LEU A 347 19.50 14.06 14.06
CA LEU A 347 20.25 14.38 12.83
C LEU A 347 21.42 13.40 12.61
N HIS A 348 22.09 12.98 13.69
CA HIS A 348 23.13 11.97 13.63
C HIS A 348 22.58 10.60 13.16
N ASP A 349 21.47 10.12 13.73
CA ASP A 349 20.80 8.90 13.27
C ASP A 349 20.39 9.00 11.78
N MET A 350 19.84 10.14 11.36
CA MET A 350 19.50 10.38 9.96
C MET A 350 20.75 10.33 9.07
N ALA A 351 21.86 10.95 9.47
CA ALA A 351 23.10 10.93 8.71
C ALA A 351 23.67 9.52 8.59
N GLN A 352 23.64 8.72 9.65
CA GLN A 352 24.04 7.32 9.61
C GLN A 352 23.19 6.50 8.63
N ARG A 353 21.88 6.69 8.64
CA ARG A 353 20.95 6.01 7.70
C ARG A 353 21.25 6.41 6.26
N LEU A 354 21.47 7.70 5.99
CA LEU A 354 21.82 8.18 4.65
C LEU A 354 23.19 7.69 4.18
N SER A 355 24.16 7.55 5.08
CA SER A 355 25.47 7.00 4.73
C SER A 355 25.39 5.51 4.37
N ALA A 356 24.50 4.76 5.01
CA ALA A 356 24.26 3.35 4.71
C ALA A 356 23.44 3.16 3.41
N ASN A 357 22.38 3.97 3.23
CA ASN A 357 21.53 3.94 2.04
C ASN A 357 21.23 5.37 1.55
N PRO A 358 22.01 5.92 0.60
CA PRO A 358 21.85 7.29 0.13
C PRO A 358 20.54 7.52 -0.65
N TRP A 359 19.85 6.46 -1.06
CA TRP A 359 18.61 6.53 -1.85
C TRP A 359 17.35 6.40 -0.99
N GLN A 360 17.49 6.14 0.31
CA GLN A 360 16.36 5.96 1.21
C GLN A 360 15.65 7.29 1.48
N TRP A 361 14.48 7.46 0.90
CA TRP A 361 13.66 8.65 1.06
C TRP A 361 12.15 8.31 0.98
N PRO A 362 11.28 8.91 1.77
CA PRO A 362 11.55 9.84 2.88
C PRO A 362 12.12 9.14 4.13
N LEU A 363 12.95 9.86 4.90
CA LEU A 363 13.41 9.42 6.21
C LEU A 363 12.55 10.08 7.30
N PRO A 364 12.12 9.33 8.32
CA PRO A 364 11.48 9.92 9.49
C PRO A 364 12.51 10.60 10.36
N LEU A 365 12.24 11.83 10.75
CA LEU A 365 12.95 12.52 11.81
C LEU A 365 12.06 12.54 13.05
N ARG A 366 12.51 11.91 14.14
CA ARG A 366 11.86 11.96 15.42
C ARG A 366 12.67 12.87 16.34
N VAL A 367 12.03 13.89 16.86
CA VAL A 367 12.66 14.85 17.78
C VAL A 367 11.69 15.12 18.94
N SER A 368 12.25 15.45 20.10
CA SER A 368 11.52 16.02 21.23
C SER A 368 11.47 17.53 21.07
N GLU A 369 10.40 18.16 21.55
CA GLU A 369 10.21 19.60 21.61
C GLU A 369 10.31 20.34 20.27
N ILE A 370 9.27 20.20 19.43
CA ILE A 370 9.15 20.95 18.18
C ILE A 370 8.20 22.13 18.41
N LEU A 371 8.69 23.33 18.07
CA LEU A 371 7.84 24.50 17.87
C LEU A 371 7.59 24.66 16.36
N ILE A 372 6.33 24.64 15.98
CA ILE A 372 5.93 24.80 14.58
C ILE A 372 5.52 26.25 14.38
N TYR A 373 6.25 26.96 13.52
CA TYR A 373 5.92 28.33 13.14
C TYR A 373 5.38 28.37 11.70
N PRO A 374 4.29 29.10 11.45
CA PRO A 374 3.88 29.37 10.08
C PRO A 374 4.95 30.18 9.35
N HIS A 375 5.30 29.80 8.14
CA HIS A 375 6.23 30.49 7.26
C HIS A 375 5.55 30.81 5.94
N GLU A 376 6.03 31.82 5.20
CA GLU A 376 5.44 32.25 3.92
C GLU A 376 5.38 31.10 2.88
N SER A 377 6.27 30.12 2.97
CA SER A 377 6.32 28.92 2.12
C SER A 377 5.56 27.70 2.65
N GLY A 378 4.83 27.83 3.77
CA GLY A 378 4.08 26.75 4.45
C GLY A 378 4.51 26.53 5.90
N TRP A 379 4.30 25.32 6.40
CA TRP A 379 4.64 24.87 7.78
C TRP A 379 6.03 24.25 7.80
#